data_675a63673535fbcf1223d7d320a9e6b4
#
_entry.id   675a63673535fbcf1223d7d320a9e6b4
#
_cell.length_a   1.000
_cell.length_b   1.000
_cell.length_c   1.000
_cell.angle_alpha   90.00
_cell.angle_beta   90.00
_cell.angle_gamma   90.00
#
_symmetry.space_group_name_H-M   'P 1'
#
loop_
_entity.id
_entity.type
_entity.pdbx_description
1 polymer ?
#
loop_
_entity_poly.entity_id
_entity_poly.type
_entity_poly.pdbx_seq_one_letter_code
_entity_poly.pdbx_strand_id
1 'polypeptide(L)'
;MLVTDTSALISLAAGSVLSETVAEFDLATTATVRSELTQTAEYDDRHGEAATTVLQHQDKIETIETGGEQFVTSRIDTGEASCVALARAVETDFFVTDDFRALPEIEVVVEAEAVLSPFLVRALADRGVLSHATAQTAFDTIVEERDWIDAPIYQYAQTLFDGDD
;
A
#
# COMPACT_ATOMS: atom_id res chain seq x y z
N MET A 1 1.21 13.82 -3.07
CA MET A 1 2.07 12.63 -3.19
C MET A 1 1.74 11.65 -2.07
N LEU A 2 1.73 10.36 -2.34
CA LEU A 2 1.45 9.29 -1.37
C LEU A 2 2.70 8.43 -1.20
N VAL A 3 3.14 8.21 0.03
CA VAL A 3 4.23 7.25 0.32
C VAL A 3 3.62 5.88 0.54
N THR A 4 4.08 4.88 -0.20
CA THR A 4 3.49 3.54 -0.24
C THR A 4 4.55 2.49 0.03
N ASP A 5 4.28 1.58 0.97
CA ASP A 5 5.16 0.47 1.32
C ASP A 5 4.94 -0.77 0.45
N THR A 6 5.74 -1.81 0.69
CA THR A 6 5.68 -3.08 -0.02
C THR A 6 4.31 -3.75 0.12
N SER A 7 3.76 -3.76 1.34
CA SER A 7 2.51 -4.48 1.64
C SER A 7 1.31 -3.92 0.88
N ALA A 8 1.19 -2.61 0.83
CA ALA A 8 0.12 -1.93 0.12
C ALA A 8 0.26 -2.03 -1.40
N LEU A 9 1.49 -1.93 -1.94
CA LEU A 9 1.73 -2.11 -3.39
C LEU A 9 1.36 -3.52 -3.85
N ILE A 10 1.71 -4.55 -3.08
CA ILE A 10 1.33 -5.94 -3.37
C ILE A 10 -0.20 -6.09 -3.35
N SER A 11 -0.89 -5.51 -2.37
CA SER A 11 -2.36 -5.58 -2.29
C SER A 11 -3.04 -4.93 -3.48
N LEU A 12 -2.58 -3.73 -3.90
CA LEU A 12 -3.12 -3.03 -5.07
C LEU A 12 -2.91 -3.83 -6.37
N ALA A 13 -1.76 -4.50 -6.51
CA ALA A 13 -1.49 -5.40 -7.62
C ALA A 13 -2.38 -6.66 -7.57
N ALA A 14 -2.52 -7.29 -6.40
CA ALA A 14 -3.37 -8.45 -6.19
C ALA A 14 -4.85 -8.16 -6.50
N GLY A 15 -5.33 -6.96 -6.15
CA GLY A 15 -6.69 -6.50 -6.47
C GLY A 15 -6.88 -6.04 -7.92
N SER A 16 -5.83 -6.11 -8.75
CA SER A 16 -5.85 -5.68 -10.17
C SER A 16 -6.24 -4.21 -10.37
N VAL A 17 -5.87 -3.33 -9.42
CA VAL A 17 -6.16 -1.88 -9.47
C VAL A 17 -4.91 -1.01 -9.40
N LEU A 18 -3.72 -1.61 -9.46
CA LEU A 18 -2.47 -0.86 -9.41
C LEU A 18 -2.33 0.10 -10.60
N SER A 19 -2.74 -0.33 -11.79
CA SER A 19 -2.67 0.48 -13.02
C SER A 19 -3.47 1.78 -12.90
N GLU A 20 -4.68 1.69 -12.38
CA GLU A 20 -5.57 2.82 -12.14
C GLU A 20 -5.02 3.70 -11.00
N THR A 21 -4.47 3.07 -9.96
CA THR A 21 -3.89 3.79 -8.82
C THR A 21 -2.70 4.65 -9.24
N VAL A 22 -1.74 4.09 -10.02
CA VAL A 22 -0.58 4.86 -10.48
C VAL A 22 -0.91 5.88 -11.59
N ALA A 23 -2.06 5.73 -12.24
CA ALA A 23 -2.55 6.72 -13.20
C ALA A 23 -3.24 7.90 -12.52
N GLU A 24 -3.88 7.67 -11.38
CA GLU A 24 -4.68 8.66 -10.67
C GLU A 24 -3.90 9.40 -9.57
N PHE A 25 -2.95 8.72 -8.93
CA PHE A 25 -2.20 9.24 -7.78
C PHE A 25 -0.69 9.26 -8.03
N ASP A 26 -0.03 10.30 -7.53
CA ASP A 26 1.43 10.37 -7.48
C ASP A 26 1.95 9.49 -6.33
N LEU A 27 2.42 8.29 -6.65
CA LEU A 27 2.99 7.35 -5.68
C LEU A 27 4.50 7.51 -5.58
N ALA A 28 5.01 7.49 -4.36
CA ALA A 28 6.43 7.40 -4.06
C ALA A 28 6.72 6.21 -3.13
N THR A 29 7.88 5.63 -3.31
CA THR A 29 8.39 4.55 -2.47
C THR A 29 9.91 4.67 -2.32
N THR A 30 10.56 3.70 -1.67
CA THR A 30 11.99 3.72 -1.40
C THR A 30 12.74 2.65 -2.19
N ALA A 31 14.08 2.79 -2.29
CA ALA A 31 14.94 1.76 -2.84
C ALA A 31 14.88 0.45 -2.03
N THR A 32 14.65 0.55 -0.71
CA THR A 32 14.46 -0.62 0.17
C THR A 32 13.22 -1.41 -0.24
N VAL A 33 12.08 -0.74 -0.41
CA VAL A 33 10.83 -1.37 -0.88
C VAL A 33 11.02 -2.01 -2.26
N ARG A 34 11.72 -1.35 -3.18
CA ARG A 34 12.02 -1.96 -4.49
C ARG A 34 12.86 -3.22 -4.38
N SER A 35 13.83 -3.23 -3.48
CA SER A 35 14.64 -4.42 -3.20
C SER A 35 13.79 -5.56 -2.64
N GLU A 36 12.88 -5.28 -1.71
CA GLU A 36 11.93 -6.26 -1.17
C GLU A 36 11.00 -6.82 -2.25
N LEU A 37 10.46 -5.96 -3.11
CA LEU A 37 9.62 -6.38 -4.24
C LEU A 37 10.40 -7.29 -5.21
N THR A 38 11.67 -6.98 -5.48
CA THR A 38 12.54 -7.79 -6.34
C THR A 38 12.76 -9.18 -5.74
N GLN A 39 13.01 -9.25 -4.43
CA GLN A 39 13.16 -10.53 -3.72
C GLN A 39 11.85 -11.31 -3.68
N THR A 40 10.73 -10.64 -3.42
CA THR A 40 9.40 -11.27 -3.40
C THR A 40 9.02 -11.83 -4.78
N ALA A 41 9.39 -11.15 -5.85
CA ALA A 41 9.12 -11.59 -7.23
C ALA A 41 9.87 -12.88 -7.63
N GLU A 42 10.85 -13.32 -6.84
CA GLU A 42 11.54 -14.61 -7.05
C GLU A 42 10.70 -15.82 -6.62
N TYR A 43 9.65 -15.62 -5.82
CA TYR A 43 8.77 -16.69 -5.39
C TYR A 43 7.75 -17.04 -6.46
N ASP A 44 7.52 -18.35 -6.65
CA ASP A 44 6.52 -18.89 -7.60
C ASP A 44 5.17 -19.07 -6.89
N ASP A 45 4.62 -17.95 -6.43
CA ASP A 45 3.33 -17.88 -5.75
C ASP A 45 2.60 -16.57 -6.08
N ARG A 46 1.38 -16.41 -5.56
CA ARG A 46 0.55 -15.21 -5.78
C ARG A 46 1.21 -13.91 -5.30
N HIS A 47 2.04 -13.95 -4.25
CA HIS A 47 2.77 -12.77 -3.78
C HIS A 47 3.90 -12.40 -4.74
N GLY A 48 4.62 -13.40 -5.28
CA GLY A 48 5.64 -13.19 -6.31
C GLY A 48 5.04 -12.64 -7.62
N GLU A 49 3.87 -13.13 -8.02
CA GLU A 49 3.15 -12.59 -9.18
C GLU A 49 2.72 -11.14 -8.96
N ALA A 50 2.18 -10.81 -7.79
CA ALA A 50 1.82 -9.44 -7.43
C ALA A 50 3.04 -8.51 -7.40
N ALA A 51 4.15 -8.93 -6.79
CA ALA A 51 5.40 -8.17 -6.77
C ALA A 51 5.95 -7.94 -8.18
N THR A 52 5.89 -8.94 -9.05
CA THR A 52 6.25 -8.81 -10.48
C THR A 52 5.40 -7.75 -11.17
N THR A 53 4.10 -7.73 -10.90
CA THR A 53 3.18 -6.72 -11.44
C THR A 53 3.55 -5.32 -10.96
N VAL A 54 3.92 -5.14 -9.69
CA VAL A 54 4.41 -3.84 -9.19
C VAL A 54 5.66 -3.40 -9.92
N LEU A 55 6.64 -4.30 -10.10
CA LEU A 55 7.89 -3.99 -10.80
C LEU A 55 7.67 -3.62 -12.27
N GLN A 56 6.64 -4.14 -12.93
CA GLN A 56 6.26 -3.74 -14.29
C GLN A 56 5.73 -2.30 -14.37
N HIS A 57 5.25 -1.74 -13.25
CA HIS A 57 4.77 -0.35 -13.13
C HIS A 57 5.76 0.59 -12.44
N GLN A 58 7.01 0.14 -12.23
CA GLN A 58 8.01 0.88 -11.45
C GLN A 58 8.38 2.25 -12.02
N ASP A 59 8.23 2.47 -13.32
CA ASP A 59 8.46 3.74 -14.00
C ASP A 59 7.38 4.80 -13.68
N LYS A 60 6.24 4.37 -13.15
CA LYS A 60 5.13 5.22 -12.69
C LYS A 60 5.11 5.46 -11.19
N ILE A 61 6.02 4.84 -10.44
CA ILE A 61 6.17 4.99 -9.00
C ILE A 61 7.52 5.64 -8.75
N GLU A 62 7.53 6.84 -8.20
CA GLU A 62 8.77 7.54 -7.88
C GLU A 62 9.55 6.78 -6.81
N THR A 63 10.82 6.48 -7.09
CA THR A 63 11.71 5.87 -6.09
C THR A 63 12.66 6.91 -5.54
N ILE A 64 12.56 7.16 -4.24
CA ILE A 64 13.34 8.18 -3.55
C ILE A 64 14.31 7.48 -2.60
N GLU A 65 15.60 7.84 -2.71
CA GLU A 65 16.63 7.42 -1.78
C GLU A 65 16.43 8.10 -0.42
N THR A 66 16.39 7.30 0.64
CA THR A 66 16.32 7.82 2.00
C THR A 66 17.65 7.60 2.71
N GLY A 67 18.23 8.66 3.22
CA GLY A 67 19.44 8.61 4.06
C GLY A 67 19.09 8.89 5.52
N GLY A 68 19.88 8.35 6.45
CA GLY A 68 19.74 8.62 7.88
C GLY A 68 19.39 7.40 8.71
N GLU A 69 19.19 7.60 10.02
CA GLU A 69 18.79 6.55 10.93
C GLU A 69 17.36 6.10 10.64
N GLN A 70 17.19 4.79 10.48
CA GLN A 70 15.90 4.17 10.29
C GLN A 70 15.27 3.85 11.65
N PHE A 71 13.98 4.19 11.79
CA PHE A 71 13.20 3.89 12.99
C PHE A 71 12.63 2.46 12.88
N VAL A 72 13.44 1.46 13.19
CA VAL A 72 13.02 0.05 13.19
C VAL A 72 12.58 -0.35 14.59
N THR A 73 11.40 -0.97 14.72
CA THR A 73 10.87 -1.53 15.97
C THR A 73 10.46 -2.98 15.76
N SER A 74 9.92 -3.60 16.82
CA SER A 74 9.35 -4.95 16.70
C SER A 74 8.09 -5.01 15.81
N ARG A 75 7.50 -3.88 15.46
CA ARG A 75 6.29 -3.76 14.63
C ARG A 75 6.52 -3.04 13.30
N ILE A 76 7.61 -2.25 13.22
CA ILE A 76 8.02 -1.52 12.01
C ILE A 76 9.27 -2.22 11.46
N ASP A 77 9.15 -2.87 10.34
CA ASP A 77 10.28 -3.52 9.66
C ASP A 77 11.17 -2.54 8.88
N THR A 78 12.18 -3.05 8.18
CA THR A 78 13.14 -2.21 7.44
C THR A 78 12.49 -1.48 6.26
N GLY A 79 11.57 -2.11 5.54
CA GLY A 79 10.83 -1.50 4.43
C GLY A 79 9.94 -0.36 4.91
N GLU A 80 9.14 -0.62 5.93
CA GLU A 80 8.29 0.38 6.57
C GLU A 80 9.10 1.52 7.19
N ALA A 81 10.21 1.20 7.87
CA ALA A 81 11.11 2.21 8.44
C ALA A 81 11.70 3.13 7.38
N SER A 82 12.03 2.61 6.20
CA SER A 82 12.49 3.42 5.07
C SER A 82 11.40 4.35 4.55
N CYS A 83 10.15 3.88 4.49
CA CYS A 83 8.98 4.68 4.10
C CYS A 83 8.64 5.75 5.16
N VAL A 84 8.78 5.44 6.45
CA VAL A 84 8.66 6.43 7.54
C VAL A 84 9.71 7.54 7.37
N ALA A 85 10.97 7.18 7.09
CA ALA A 85 12.03 8.16 6.83
C ALA A 85 11.71 9.03 5.61
N LEU A 86 11.17 8.43 4.53
CA LEU A 86 10.73 9.16 3.36
C LEU A 86 9.57 10.13 3.68
N ALA A 87 8.52 9.65 4.34
CA ALA A 87 7.35 10.46 4.70
C ALA A 87 7.70 11.66 5.61
N ARG A 88 8.77 11.53 6.39
CA ARG A 88 9.29 12.62 7.23
C ARG A 88 10.20 13.61 6.48
N ALA A 89 10.77 13.17 5.36
CA ALA A 89 11.69 13.97 4.55
C ALA A 89 10.99 14.77 3.44
N VAL A 90 9.82 14.33 3.01
CA VAL A 90 9.04 14.94 1.94
C VAL A 90 7.65 15.31 2.44
N GLU A 91 7.03 16.29 1.77
CA GLU A 91 5.63 16.63 2.01
C GLU A 91 4.75 15.56 1.37
N THR A 92 4.04 14.78 2.19
CA THR A 92 3.13 13.73 1.74
C THR A 92 1.79 13.83 2.47
N ASP A 93 0.71 13.55 1.75
CA ASP A 93 -0.66 13.60 2.29
C ASP A 93 -1.00 12.32 3.06
N PHE A 94 -0.60 11.17 2.49
CA PHE A 94 -0.92 9.86 3.05
C PHE A 94 0.30 8.94 3.06
N PHE A 95 0.38 8.14 4.12
CA PHE A 95 1.26 6.98 4.24
C PHE A 95 0.41 5.73 4.07
N VAL A 96 0.68 4.93 3.03
CA VAL A 96 -0.15 3.77 2.67
C VAL A 96 0.58 2.49 3.04
N THR A 97 0.01 1.73 3.96
CA THR A 97 0.52 0.43 4.43
C THR A 97 -0.61 -0.52 4.74
N ASP A 98 -0.40 -1.82 4.54
CA ASP A 98 -1.32 -2.87 4.96
C ASP A 98 -0.80 -3.67 6.16
N ASP A 99 0.32 -3.26 6.78
CA ASP A 99 0.68 -3.79 8.09
C ASP A 99 -0.16 -3.10 9.19
N PHE A 100 -1.31 -3.70 9.45
CA PHE A 100 -2.25 -3.21 10.44
C PHE A 100 -1.67 -3.13 11.88
N ARG A 101 -0.64 -3.94 12.17
CA ARG A 101 0.03 -3.93 13.48
C ARG A 101 0.98 -2.75 13.63
N ALA A 102 1.60 -2.32 12.53
CA ALA A 102 2.50 -1.18 12.51
C ALA A 102 1.75 0.16 12.49
N LEU A 103 0.49 0.18 12.04
CA LEU A 103 -0.30 1.38 11.82
C LEU A 103 -0.30 2.35 13.01
N PRO A 104 -0.57 1.92 14.27
CA PRO A 104 -0.58 2.84 15.42
C PRO A 104 0.79 3.47 15.73
N GLU A 105 1.90 2.78 15.43
CA GLU A 105 3.25 3.34 15.62
C GLU A 105 3.59 4.33 14.50
N ILE A 106 3.18 4.04 13.27
CA ILE A 106 3.37 4.92 12.11
C ILE A 106 2.62 6.24 12.33
N GLU A 107 1.36 6.20 12.76
CA GLU A 107 0.55 7.39 13.05
C GLU A 107 1.19 8.35 14.07
N VAL A 108 2.03 7.83 14.97
CA VAL A 108 2.71 8.66 15.97
C VAL A 108 3.97 9.33 15.41
N VAL A 109 4.62 8.71 14.40
CA VAL A 109 5.95 9.14 13.93
C VAL A 109 5.93 9.88 12.60
N VAL A 110 4.83 9.84 11.85
CA VAL A 110 4.63 10.61 10.62
C VAL A 110 3.54 11.65 10.80
N GLU A 111 3.65 12.78 10.08
CA GLU A 111 2.59 13.80 10.05
C GLU A 111 1.49 13.47 9.03
N ALA A 112 1.81 12.64 8.04
CA ALA A 112 0.86 12.15 7.05
C ALA A 112 -0.20 11.26 7.70
N GLU A 113 -1.41 11.26 7.14
CA GLU A 113 -2.44 10.30 7.54
C GLU A 113 -2.07 8.89 7.10
N ALA A 114 -2.01 7.94 8.05
CA ALA A 114 -1.72 6.55 7.74
C ALA A 114 -3.01 5.82 7.34
N VAL A 115 -3.02 5.22 6.16
CA VAL A 115 -4.19 4.55 5.58
C VAL A 115 -3.82 3.19 5.00
N LEU A 116 -4.81 2.32 4.84
CA LEU A 116 -4.68 1.01 4.18
C LEU A 116 -4.90 1.12 2.68
N SER A 117 -4.39 0.16 1.90
CA SER A 117 -4.62 0.11 0.45
C SER A 117 -6.10 0.14 0.04
N PRO A 118 -7.08 -0.47 0.77
CA PRO A 118 -8.50 -0.33 0.47
C PRO A 118 -9.02 1.11 0.47
N PHE A 119 -8.40 2.01 1.22
CA PHE A 119 -8.71 3.44 1.15
C PHE A 119 -8.47 4.01 -0.26
N LEU A 120 -7.38 3.63 -0.92
CA LEU A 120 -7.12 4.05 -2.29
C LEU A 120 -8.12 3.42 -3.27
N VAL A 121 -8.49 2.16 -3.07
CA VAL A 121 -9.52 1.49 -3.90
C VAL A 121 -10.86 2.23 -3.80
N ARG A 122 -11.25 2.63 -2.59
CA ARG A 122 -12.44 3.44 -2.36
C ARG A 122 -12.30 4.82 -3.01
N ALA A 123 -11.16 5.48 -2.85
CA ALA A 123 -10.90 6.79 -3.45
C ALA A 123 -10.98 6.76 -5.00
N LEU A 124 -10.56 5.66 -5.64
CA LEU A 124 -10.73 5.48 -7.10
C LEU A 124 -12.21 5.47 -7.51
N ALA A 125 -13.08 4.84 -6.69
CA ALA A 125 -14.52 4.85 -6.94
C ALA A 125 -15.12 6.23 -6.71
N ASP A 126 -14.79 6.89 -5.61
CA ASP A 126 -15.29 8.24 -5.28
C ASP A 126 -14.89 9.29 -6.33
N ARG A 127 -13.75 9.10 -7.00
CA ARG A 127 -13.29 9.92 -8.12
C ARG A 127 -13.86 9.52 -9.47
N GLY A 128 -14.65 8.45 -9.53
CA GLY A 128 -15.26 7.94 -10.75
C GLY A 128 -14.29 7.24 -11.71
N VAL A 129 -13.09 6.89 -11.25
CA VAL A 129 -12.12 6.08 -12.03
C VAL A 129 -12.60 4.64 -12.12
N LEU A 130 -13.15 4.11 -11.04
CA LEU A 130 -13.81 2.80 -10.98
C LEU A 130 -15.30 2.98 -10.66
N SER A 131 -16.13 2.03 -11.08
CA SER A 131 -17.46 1.90 -10.49
C SER A 131 -17.38 1.40 -9.05
N HIS A 132 -18.35 1.71 -8.20
CA HIS A 132 -18.42 1.15 -6.84
C HIS A 132 -18.42 -0.39 -6.86
N ALA A 133 -19.13 -1.02 -7.81
CA ALA A 133 -19.14 -2.47 -7.96
C ALA A 133 -17.75 -3.02 -8.32
N THR A 134 -16.99 -2.34 -9.17
CA THR A 134 -15.61 -2.74 -9.52
C THR A 134 -14.68 -2.57 -8.32
N ALA A 135 -14.79 -1.48 -7.57
CA ALA A 135 -14.01 -1.24 -6.36
C ALA A 135 -14.30 -2.30 -5.28
N GLN A 136 -15.58 -2.67 -5.09
CA GLN A 136 -15.96 -3.75 -4.18
C GLN A 136 -15.33 -5.09 -4.60
N THR A 137 -15.41 -5.43 -5.90
CA THR A 137 -14.78 -6.65 -6.43
C THR A 137 -13.26 -6.65 -6.21
N ALA A 138 -12.59 -5.51 -6.42
CA ALA A 138 -11.16 -5.36 -6.16
C ALA A 138 -10.83 -5.57 -4.68
N PHE A 139 -11.61 -4.98 -3.79
CA PHE A 139 -11.45 -5.17 -2.34
C PHE A 139 -11.64 -6.65 -1.95
N ASP A 140 -12.69 -7.30 -2.42
CA ASP A 140 -12.95 -8.73 -2.14
C ASP A 140 -11.78 -9.60 -2.63
N THR A 141 -11.22 -9.28 -3.80
CA THR A 141 -10.05 -9.97 -4.34
C THR A 141 -8.81 -9.74 -3.46
N ILE A 142 -8.57 -8.52 -2.99
CA ILE A 142 -7.47 -8.23 -2.05
C ILE A 142 -7.63 -9.07 -0.78
N VAL A 143 -8.83 -9.11 -0.21
CA VAL A 143 -9.13 -9.88 1.01
C VAL A 143 -8.79 -11.36 0.82
N GLU A 144 -9.16 -11.94 -0.32
CA GLU A 144 -8.88 -13.35 -0.65
C GLU A 144 -7.39 -13.58 -0.88
N GLU A 145 -6.76 -12.77 -1.74
CA GLU A 145 -5.34 -12.92 -2.11
C GLU A 145 -4.38 -12.67 -0.95
N ARG A 146 -4.77 -11.82 0.01
CA ARG A 146 -3.98 -11.46 1.18
C ARG A 146 -4.31 -12.29 2.44
N ASP A 147 -5.24 -13.26 2.36
CA ASP A 147 -5.72 -14.06 3.49
C ASP A 147 -6.22 -13.19 4.68
N TRP A 148 -6.97 -12.13 4.38
CA TRP A 148 -7.48 -11.22 5.40
C TRP A 148 -8.79 -11.66 6.05
N ILE A 149 -9.41 -12.72 5.56
CA ILE A 149 -10.65 -13.25 6.13
C ILE A 149 -10.43 -13.55 7.62
N ASP A 150 -11.33 -13.03 8.46
CA ASP A 150 -11.27 -13.10 9.92
C ASP A 150 -10.09 -12.35 10.58
N ALA A 151 -9.25 -11.65 9.83
CA ALA A 151 -8.20 -10.80 10.39
C ALA A 151 -8.74 -9.43 10.82
N PRO A 152 -8.14 -8.77 11.83
CA PRO A 152 -8.56 -7.43 12.27
C PRO A 152 -8.53 -6.38 11.15
N ILE A 153 -7.58 -6.47 10.22
CA ILE A 153 -7.48 -5.59 9.06
C ILE A 153 -8.74 -5.67 8.18
N TYR A 154 -9.32 -6.85 8.02
CA TYR A 154 -10.54 -7.04 7.23
C TYR A 154 -11.72 -6.28 7.84
N GLN A 155 -11.93 -6.41 9.14
CA GLN A 155 -13.02 -5.73 9.84
C GLN A 155 -12.92 -4.21 9.73
N TYR A 156 -11.70 -3.67 9.88
CA TYR A 156 -11.45 -2.25 9.70
C TYR A 156 -11.70 -1.80 8.25
N ALA A 157 -11.13 -2.52 7.28
CA ALA A 157 -11.23 -2.17 5.86
C ALA A 157 -12.68 -2.26 5.33
N GLN A 158 -13.50 -3.20 5.83
CA GLN A 158 -14.93 -3.28 5.49
C GLN A 158 -15.66 -1.96 5.77
N THR A 159 -15.34 -1.28 6.85
CA THR A 159 -16.01 -0.01 7.21
C THR A 159 -15.83 1.07 6.14
N LEU A 160 -14.80 0.98 5.29
CA LEU A 160 -14.57 1.90 4.19
C LEU A 160 -15.58 1.70 3.04
N PHE A 161 -16.20 0.53 2.96
CA PHE A 161 -17.15 0.16 1.90
C PHE A 161 -18.61 0.08 2.38
N ASP A 162 -18.85 0.02 3.70
CA ASP A 162 -20.20 -0.12 4.28
C ASP A 162 -21.02 1.18 4.27
N GLY A 163 -20.52 2.28 3.75
CA GLY A 163 -21.14 3.62 3.81
C GLY A 163 -21.97 4.04 2.59
N ASP A 164 -22.23 3.17 1.62
CA ASP A 164 -22.91 3.48 0.36
C ASP A 164 -24.31 2.84 0.26
N ASP A 165 -25.18 3.14 1.19
CA ASP A 165 -26.65 2.93 1.04
C ASP A 165 -27.39 4.25 0.83
#